data_874b738b35c12e2c0d4d069e9631d855
#
_entry.id   874b738b35c12e2c0d4d069e9631d855
#
_cell.length_a   1.000
_cell.length_b   1.000
_cell.length_c   1.000
_cell.angle_alpha   90.00
_cell.angle_beta   90.00
_cell.angle_gamma   90.00
#
_symmetry.space_group_name_H-M   'P 1'
#
loop_
_entity.id
_entity.type
_entity.pdbx_description
1 polymer ?
#
loop_
_entity_poly.entity_id
_entity_poly.type
_entity_poly.pdbx_seq_one_letter_code
_entity_poly.pdbx_strand_id
1 'polypeptide(L)'
;MTSPFTRRALLIGALPAAALGLSACGSSQASSTASASGSAGGSASASASASAIPSSSASETASASATADDGYVGYRLNREVPGAGTATLYTDYQCPYCAKAEPKFEEAAKKLDGIMNVTVRNMPLNMHANAVPAALAVEAAEAQGKHLEMADKLFATQNDWKGIKERDKLRTLFNDYAKELGLNTEEFDKALLDSETIKPIQRDYEHAVKIGVKGTPTFAVNDKVIEGLDSSSSVDDLVSTFKREAGVK
;
A
#
# COMPACT_ATOMS: atom_id res chain seq x y z
N MET A 1 -52.89 -5.36 -5.60
CA MET A 1 -52.88 -5.00 -4.17
C MET A 1 -51.69 -4.10 -3.98
N THR A 2 -51.97 -2.81 -3.87
CA THR A 2 -51.04 -1.69 -3.84
C THR A 2 -50.67 -1.35 -2.41
N SER A 3 -49.40 -1.20 -2.12
CA SER A 3 -48.89 -0.71 -0.82
C SER A 3 -48.16 0.62 -0.99
N PRO A 4 -48.45 1.63 -0.19
CA PRO A 4 -47.97 2.98 -0.42
C PRO A 4 -46.65 3.29 0.28
N PHE A 5 -45.79 4.01 -0.44
CA PHE A 5 -44.57 4.65 0.05
C PHE A 5 -44.90 5.82 0.99
N THR A 6 -44.39 5.78 2.20
CA THR A 6 -44.46 6.90 3.13
C THR A 6 -43.13 7.68 3.08
N ARG A 7 -43.19 8.85 2.48
CA ARG A 7 -42.11 9.85 2.52
C ARG A 7 -42.11 10.53 3.90
N ARG A 8 -41.02 10.47 4.63
CA ARG A 8 -40.78 11.34 5.80
C ARG A 8 -39.86 12.51 5.41
N ALA A 9 -40.44 13.70 5.61
CA ALA A 9 -39.83 15.00 5.36
C ALA A 9 -38.71 15.31 6.36
N LEU A 10 -37.61 15.90 5.82
CA LEU A 10 -36.56 16.55 6.59
C LEU A 10 -37.06 17.90 7.12
N LEU A 11 -36.84 18.13 8.40
CA LEU A 11 -36.92 19.46 9.02
C LEU A 11 -35.51 20.05 9.10
N ILE A 12 -35.38 21.19 8.46
CA ILE A 12 -34.23 22.09 8.49
C ILE A 12 -34.32 22.92 9.76
N GLY A 13 -33.34 22.87 10.60
CA GLY A 13 -33.19 23.75 11.77
C GLY A 13 -32.00 24.69 11.56
N ALA A 14 -32.33 25.99 11.55
CA ALA A 14 -31.41 27.09 11.33
C ALA A 14 -30.59 27.46 12.59
N LEU A 15 -29.43 28.06 12.32
CA LEU A 15 -28.42 28.71 13.18
C LEU A 15 -28.98 29.75 14.19
N PRO A 16 -28.16 30.15 15.21
CA PRO A 16 -27.60 31.47 15.09
C PRO A 16 -26.10 31.61 15.41
N ALA A 17 -25.52 32.63 14.80
CA ALA A 17 -24.19 33.17 15.00
C ALA A 17 -24.16 34.16 16.19
N ALA A 18 -23.04 34.24 16.92
CA ALA A 18 -22.57 35.38 17.69
C ALA A 18 -21.06 35.23 17.85
N ALA A 19 -20.23 36.00 17.30
CA ALA A 19 -19.80 37.39 17.41
C ALA A 19 -18.80 37.62 18.57
N LEU A 20 -17.56 38.00 18.15
CA LEU A 20 -16.65 39.01 18.67
C LEU A 20 -15.90 38.80 20.01
N GLY A 21 -14.57 38.87 19.93
CA GLY A 21 -13.65 39.15 21.04
C GLY A 21 -12.21 39.36 20.53
N LEU A 22 -11.88 40.61 20.15
CA LEU A 22 -10.52 41.08 19.93
C LEU A 22 -9.87 41.46 21.30
N SER A 23 -8.58 41.12 21.48
CA SER A 23 -7.58 41.81 22.31
C SER A 23 -6.22 41.28 21.93
N ALA A 24 -5.40 41.90 21.35
CA ALA A 24 -4.45 43.03 21.40
C ALA A 24 -3.31 42.87 22.42
N CYS A 25 -2.10 42.96 21.86
CA CYS A 25 -0.82 43.51 22.35
C CYS A 25 -0.03 42.82 23.47
N GLY A 26 1.24 42.62 23.15
CA GLY A 26 2.33 42.41 24.12
C GLY A 26 3.68 42.15 23.45
N SER A 27 4.33 43.21 22.96
CA SER A 27 5.73 43.21 22.52
C SER A 27 6.66 43.14 23.75
N SER A 28 7.79 42.44 23.64
CA SER A 28 9.02 42.87 24.30
C SER A 28 10.23 42.17 23.66
N GLN A 29 11.11 43.03 23.15
CA GLN A 29 12.50 42.78 22.75
C GLN A 29 13.40 42.69 23.98
N ALA A 30 14.54 42.06 23.84
CA ALA A 30 15.91 42.42 24.21
C ALA A 30 16.79 41.18 24.05
N SER A 31 17.71 41.12 23.15
CA SER A 31 19.06 41.74 23.05
C SER A 31 20.03 41.28 24.13
N SER A 32 21.09 40.73 23.66
CA SER A 32 22.55 41.02 23.85
C SER A 32 23.36 39.75 24.06
N THR A 33 24.27 39.47 23.14
CA THR A 33 25.73 39.74 23.11
C THR A 33 26.48 38.97 24.20
N ALA A 34 27.55 38.29 24.00
CA ALA A 34 28.78 38.37 23.28
C ALA A 34 29.70 37.24 23.73
N SER A 35 30.51 36.79 22.84
CA SER A 35 31.98 36.66 22.82
C SER A 35 32.73 35.92 23.92
N ALA A 36 33.56 35.02 23.53
CA ALA A 36 35.02 34.94 23.51
C ALA A 36 35.48 33.49 23.62
N SER A 37 36.22 32.96 22.65
CA SER A 37 37.70 32.91 22.56
C SER A 37 38.39 32.01 23.57
N GLY A 38 39.14 31.03 23.05
CA GLY A 38 40.19 30.25 23.71
C GLY A 38 40.41 28.93 22.97
N SER A 39 41.19 28.81 22.15
CA SER A 39 42.57 28.61 21.69
C SER A 39 43.33 27.49 22.39
N ALA A 40 44.05 26.73 21.54
CA ALA A 40 45.19 25.84 21.76
C ALA A 40 44.85 24.42 22.29
N GLY A 41 45.18 23.32 21.64
CA GLY A 41 46.45 22.94 21.04
C GLY A 41 46.77 21.55 21.54
N GLY A 42 47.05 20.59 20.69
CA GLY A 42 47.49 19.28 21.13
C GLY A 42 47.53 18.28 19.98
N SER A 43 48.60 18.37 19.23
CA SER A 43 49.03 17.40 18.25
C SER A 43 49.54 16.16 18.95
N ALA A 44 49.06 14.96 18.57
CA ALA A 44 49.82 13.75 18.78
C ALA A 44 49.49 12.76 17.63
N SER A 45 50.48 12.67 16.78
CA SER A 45 50.67 11.66 15.75
C SER A 45 50.97 10.31 16.41
N ALA A 46 50.30 9.27 16.03
CA ALA A 46 50.79 7.90 16.17
C ALA A 46 50.41 7.08 14.98
N SER A 47 51.42 6.71 14.28
CA SER A 47 51.48 5.81 13.12
C SER A 47 51.19 4.33 13.46
N ALA A 48 50.73 3.65 12.42
CA ALA A 48 51.00 2.22 12.10
C ALA A 48 50.09 1.16 12.77
N SER A 49 49.28 0.46 12.00
CA SER A 49 49.72 -0.81 11.43
C SER A 49 48.65 -1.35 10.50
N ALA A 50 49.05 -1.59 9.28
CA ALA A 50 48.33 -2.37 8.32
C ALA A 50 48.24 -3.81 8.81
N SER A 51 47.03 -4.32 8.95
CA SER A 51 46.77 -5.77 9.03
C SER A 51 45.85 -6.16 7.90
N ALA A 52 46.39 -7.03 7.08
CA ALA A 52 45.81 -7.63 5.91
C ALA A 52 44.48 -8.28 6.21
N ILE A 53 43.49 -7.96 5.41
CA ILE A 53 42.22 -8.67 5.34
C ILE A 53 42.47 -9.92 4.47
N PRO A 54 42.21 -11.15 4.94
CA PRO A 54 42.19 -12.29 4.04
C PRO A 54 40.93 -12.19 3.17
N SER A 55 41.15 -12.11 1.87
CA SER A 55 40.11 -12.29 0.85
C SER A 55 39.65 -13.76 0.91
N SER A 56 38.59 -14.02 1.67
CA SER A 56 37.84 -15.28 1.55
C SER A 56 36.73 -15.02 0.51
N SER A 57 37.02 -15.48 -0.68
CA SER A 57 36.04 -15.76 -1.72
C SER A 57 35.06 -16.83 -1.18
N ALA A 58 34.03 -16.42 -0.49
CA ALA A 58 32.86 -17.24 -0.26
C ALA A 58 31.92 -16.99 -1.43
N SER A 59 31.96 -17.91 -2.39
CA SER A 59 30.91 -18.13 -3.35
C SER A 59 29.67 -18.57 -2.54
N GLU A 60 28.91 -17.61 -2.06
CA GLU A 60 27.54 -17.90 -1.60
C GLU A 60 26.72 -18.19 -2.84
N THR A 61 26.64 -19.46 -3.13
CA THR A 61 25.54 -20.03 -3.89
C THR A 61 24.26 -19.58 -3.17
N ALA A 62 23.60 -18.55 -3.71
CA ALA A 62 22.24 -18.23 -3.35
C ALA A 62 21.43 -19.51 -3.61
N SER A 63 21.21 -20.26 -2.57
CA SER A 63 20.24 -21.34 -2.55
C SER A 63 18.90 -20.63 -2.75
N ALA A 64 18.43 -20.59 -3.97
CA ALA A 64 17.05 -20.31 -4.28
C ALA A 64 16.26 -21.39 -3.56
N SER A 65 15.78 -21.06 -2.37
CA SER A 65 14.74 -21.83 -1.69
C SER A 65 13.57 -21.79 -2.66
N ALA A 66 13.39 -22.89 -3.39
CA ALA A 66 12.20 -23.13 -4.16
C ALA A 66 11.06 -23.13 -3.13
N THR A 67 10.37 -21.99 -3.01
CA THR A 67 9.12 -21.93 -2.28
C THR A 67 8.20 -22.95 -2.92
N ALA A 68 7.86 -24.00 -2.18
CA ALA A 68 6.82 -24.92 -2.60
C ALA A 68 5.62 -24.05 -2.99
N ASP A 69 5.07 -24.30 -4.17
CA ASP A 69 3.83 -23.68 -4.60
C ASP A 69 2.74 -24.16 -3.63
N ASP A 70 2.44 -23.32 -2.64
CA ASP A 70 1.44 -23.58 -1.61
C ASP A 70 0.04 -23.19 -2.10
N GLY A 71 -0.09 -22.93 -3.41
CA GLY A 71 -1.35 -22.50 -4.03
C GLY A 71 -1.71 -21.04 -3.75
N TYR A 72 -0.81 -20.25 -3.13
CA TYR A 72 -1.04 -18.84 -2.89
C TYR A 72 -1.10 -18.05 -4.21
N VAL A 73 -2.22 -17.39 -4.45
CA VAL A 73 -2.50 -16.66 -5.71
C VAL A 73 -2.67 -15.14 -5.52
N GLY A 74 -2.37 -14.59 -4.34
CA GLY A 74 -2.69 -13.21 -3.96
C GLY A 74 -4.09 -13.08 -3.38
N TYR A 75 -4.55 -11.83 -3.15
CA TYR A 75 -5.89 -11.56 -2.66
C TYR A 75 -6.92 -11.73 -3.78
N ARG A 76 -7.95 -12.50 -3.53
CA ARG A 76 -8.98 -12.85 -4.52
C ARG A 76 -10.14 -11.83 -4.49
N LEU A 77 -10.44 -11.23 -5.65
CA LEU A 77 -11.50 -10.23 -5.78
C LEU A 77 -12.86 -10.80 -6.14
N ASN A 78 -12.90 -12.03 -6.64
CA ASN A 78 -14.15 -12.68 -7.04
C ASN A 78 -14.17 -14.14 -6.61
N ARG A 79 -15.31 -14.77 -6.81
CA ARG A 79 -15.51 -16.19 -6.49
C ARG A 79 -14.57 -17.07 -7.32
N GLU A 80 -13.96 -18.04 -6.67
CA GLU A 80 -13.09 -19.00 -7.35
C GLU A 80 -13.82 -19.80 -8.42
N VAL A 81 -13.16 -19.88 -9.58
CA VAL A 81 -13.61 -20.73 -10.70
C VAL A 81 -12.52 -21.77 -10.96
N PRO A 82 -12.66 -23.00 -10.47
CA PRO A 82 -11.64 -24.02 -10.62
C PRO A 82 -11.27 -24.29 -12.09
N GLY A 83 -9.97 -24.28 -12.38
CA GLY A 83 -9.46 -24.52 -13.73
C GLY A 83 -9.59 -23.36 -14.71
N ALA A 84 -10.21 -22.25 -14.30
CA ALA A 84 -10.26 -21.04 -15.13
C ALA A 84 -8.93 -20.26 -15.05
N GLY A 85 -8.67 -19.47 -16.10
CA GLY A 85 -7.53 -18.53 -16.09
C GLY A 85 -7.66 -17.49 -15.00
N THR A 86 -6.51 -16.93 -14.58
CA THR A 86 -6.42 -15.91 -13.53
C THR A 86 -5.90 -14.59 -14.10
N ALA A 87 -6.68 -13.52 -13.95
CA ALA A 87 -6.24 -12.15 -14.18
C ALA A 87 -5.69 -11.57 -12.87
N THR A 88 -4.49 -11.00 -12.90
CA THR A 88 -3.80 -10.46 -11.73
C THR A 88 -3.43 -9.01 -11.94
N LEU A 89 -3.70 -8.17 -10.93
CA LEU A 89 -3.17 -6.81 -10.82
C LEU A 89 -2.02 -6.80 -9.80
N TYR A 90 -0.84 -6.33 -10.22
CA TYR A 90 0.25 -5.99 -9.31
C TYR A 90 0.14 -4.53 -8.94
N THR A 91 -0.02 -4.26 -7.66
CA THR A 91 -0.37 -2.93 -7.14
C THR A 91 0.60 -2.45 -6.06
N ASP A 92 0.73 -1.12 -5.97
CA ASP A 92 1.44 -0.39 -4.91
C ASP A 92 0.50 0.69 -4.38
N TYR A 93 0.14 0.62 -3.11
CA TYR A 93 -0.84 1.52 -2.51
C TYR A 93 -0.37 2.98 -2.47
N GLN A 94 0.93 3.26 -2.61
CA GLN A 94 1.45 4.63 -2.71
C GLN A 94 1.49 5.15 -4.16
N CYS A 95 1.33 4.27 -5.15
CA CYS A 95 1.37 4.66 -6.55
C CYS A 95 0.08 5.37 -6.99
N PRO A 96 0.15 6.62 -7.52
CA PRO A 96 -1.05 7.34 -7.94
C PRO A 96 -1.72 6.73 -9.18
N TYR A 97 -0.99 5.97 -9.97
CA TYR A 97 -1.53 5.25 -11.12
C TYR A 97 -2.29 4.00 -10.67
N CYS A 98 -1.87 3.35 -9.57
CA CYS A 98 -2.62 2.25 -8.97
C CYS A 98 -3.96 2.73 -8.42
N ALA A 99 -3.99 3.87 -7.74
CA ALA A 99 -5.24 4.48 -7.26
C ALA A 99 -6.28 4.73 -8.39
N LYS A 100 -5.81 4.89 -9.64
CA LYS A 100 -6.69 5.05 -10.82
C LYS A 100 -7.11 3.72 -11.43
N ALA A 101 -6.26 2.70 -11.31
CA ALA A 101 -6.48 1.38 -11.91
C ALA A 101 -7.39 0.50 -11.05
N GLU A 102 -7.21 0.53 -9.73
CA GLU A 102 -7.87 -0.35 -8.77
C GLU A 102 -9.40 -0.38 -8.90
N PRO A 103 -10.13 0.76 -8.88
CA PRO A 103 -11.59 0.72 -8.96
C PRO A 103 -12.11 0.09 -10.26
N LYS A 104 -11.36 0.25 -11.35
CA LYS A 104 -11.71 -0.33 -12.66
C LYS A 104 -11.43 -1.83 -12.68
N PHE A 105 -10.35 -2.27 -12.00
CA PHE A 105 -10.01 -3.67 -11.88
C PHE A 105 -11.02 -4.42 -11.02
N GLU A 106 -11.49 -3.82 -9.93
CA GLU A 106 -12.58 -4.37 -9.12
C GLU A 106 -13.89 -4.48 -9.90
N GLU A 107 -14.22 -3.47 -10.73
CA GLU A 107 -15.39 -3.54 -11.58
C GLU A 107 -15.24 -4.64 -12.64
N ALA A 108 -14.06 -4.80 -13.22
CA ALA A 108 -13.73 -5.90 -14.12
C ALA A 108 -13.87 -7.26 -13.41
N ALA A 109 -13.45 -7.37 -12.15
CA ALA A 109 -13.61 -8.58 -11.34
C ALA A 109 -15.08 -8.97 -11.18
N LYS A 110 -15.97 -8.00 -10.96
CA LYS A 110 -17.43 -8.24 -10.89
C LYS A 110 -17.99 -8.76 -12.22
N LYS A 111 -17.52 -8.19 -13.35
CA LYS A 111 -17.93 -8.65 -14.70
C LYS A 111 -17.37 -10.03 -15.08
N LEU A 112 -16.27 -10.43 -14.44
CA LEU A 112 -15.60 -11.73 -14.67
C LEU A 112 -16.00 -12.80 -13.62
N ASP A 113 -16.90 -12.49 -12.68
CA ASP A 113 -17.36 -13.46 -11.68
C ASP A 113 -18.01 -14.68 -12.34
N GLY A 114 -17.58 -15.86 -11.94
CA GLY A 114 -18.01 -17.12 -12.54
C GLY A 114 -17.40 -17.42 -13.93
N ILE A 115 -16.50 -16.57 -14.44
CA ILE A 115 -15.85 -16.72 -15.76
C ILE A 115 -14.34 -16.94 -15.59
N MET A 116 -13.68 -16.11 -14.80
CA MET A 116 -12.24 -16.14 -14.56
C MET A 116 -11.95 -15.84 -13.10
N ASN A 117 -10.79 -16.26 -12.63
CA ASN A 117 -10.27 -15.81 -11.34
C ASN A 117 -9.67 -14.41 -11.49
N VAL A 118 -9.89 -13.54 -10.51
CA VAL A 118 -9.33 -12.20 -10.48
C VAL A 118 -8.67 -11.97 -9.13
N THR A 119 -7.40 -11.57 -9.15
CA THR A 119 -6.59 -11.43 -7.93
C THR A 119 -5.77 -10.15 -7.93
N VAL A 120 -5.46 -9.64 -6.73
CA VAL A 120 -4.51 -8.54 -6.52
C VAL A 120 -3.28 -9.09 -5.82
N ARG A 121 -2.10 -8.61 -6.22
CA ARG A 121 -0.82 -8.91 -5.57
C ARG A 121 -0.07 -7.65 -5.23
N ASN A 122 0.59 -7.67 -4.09
CA ASN A 122 1.40 -6.55 -3.62
C ASN A 122 2.70 -6.43 -4.42
N MET A 123 3.00 -5.23 -4.89
CA MET A 123 4.31 -4.91 -5.46
C MET A 123 4.78 -3.52 -5.00
N PRO A 124 5.17 -3.37 -3.73
CA PRO A 124 5.66 -2.11 -3.22
C PRO A 124 6.96 -1.71 -3.92
N LEU A 125 6.99 -0.53 -4.52
CA LEU A 125 8.14 -0.02 -5.27
C LEU A 125 9.14 0.68 -4.35
N ASN A 126 10.43 0.43 -4.55
CA ASN A 126 11.51 1.01 -3.73
C ASN A 126 11.56 2.55 -3.74
N MET A 127 11.01 3.19 -4.77
CA MET A 127 10.91 4.65 -4.86
C MET A 127 9.83 5.24 -3.96
N HIS A 128 8.92 4.43 -3.43
CA HIS A 128 7.82 4.83 -2.58
C HIS A 128 8.10 4.48 -1.12
N ALA A 129 8.47 5.49 -0.31
CA ALA A 129 8.96 5.30 1.05
C ALA A 129 7.95 4.60 2.00
N ASN A 130 6.66 4.75 1.74
CA ASN A 130 5.56 4.21 2.54
C ASN A 130 4.81 3.06 1.86
N ALA A 131 5.29 2.54 0.73
CA ALA A 131 4.63 1.45 0.01
C ALA A 131 4.55 0.17 0.85
N VAL A 132 5.66 -0.24 1.48
CA VAL A 132 5.68 -1.42 2.37
C VAL A 132 4.81 -1.22 3.61
N PRO A 133 4.89 -0.10 4.36
CA PRO A 133 3.95 0.15 5.45
C PRO A 133 2.47 0.12 5.03
N ALA A 134 2.13 0.65 3.85
CA ALA A 134 0.76 0.62 3.34
C ALA A 134 0.30 -0.82 3.00
N ALA A 135 1.17 -1.61 2.37
CA ALA A 135 0.88 -3.03 2.11
C ALA A 135 0.70 -3.81 3.42
N LEU A 136 1.53 -3.58 4.43
CA LEU A 136 1.36 -4.18 5.77
C LEU A 136 0.01 -3.81 6.40
N ALA A 137 -0.47 -2.57 6.21
CA ALA A 137 -1.78 -2.17 6.73
C ALA A 137 -2.93 -2.93 6.04
N VAL A 138 -2.81 -3.19 4.74
CA VAL A 138 -3.82 -3.98 4.00
C VAL A 138 -3.78 -5.45 4.46
N GLU A 139 -2.60 -6.05 4.59
CA GLU A 139 -2.48 -7.43 5.08
C GLU A 139 -2.96 -7.58 6.54
N ALA A 140 -2.69 -6.59 7.39
CA ALA A 140 -3.21 -6.57 8.76
C ALA A 140 -4.75 -6.47 8.82
N ALA A 141 -5.34 -5.72 7.87
CA ALA A 141 -6.78 -5.63 7.72
C ALA A 141 -7.39 -6.91 7.12
N GLU A 142 -6.66 -7.58 6.21
CA GLU A 142 -7.05 -8.87 5.64
C GLU A 142 -7.21 -9.94 6.71
N ALA A 143 -6.34 -9.97 7.72
CA ALA A 143 -6.48 -10.88 8.85
C ALA A 143 -7.82 -10.75 9.59
N GLN A 144 -8.54 -9.65 9.36
CA GLN A 144 -9.87 -9.37 9.91
C GLN A 144 -10.95 -9.26 8.81
N GLY A 145 -10.65 -9.71 7.58
CA GLY A 145 -11.58 -9.73 6.44
C GLY A 145 -11.91 -8.35 5.88
N LYS A 146 -10.98 -7.38 5.97
CA LYS A 146 -11.16 -5.99 5.56
C LYS A 146 -10.09 -5.50 4.57
N HIS A 147 -9.64 -6.40 3.69
CA HIS A 147 -8.63 -6.09 2.67
C HIS A 147 -9.04 -4.92 1.77
N LEU A 148 -10.19 -5.06 1.11
CA LEU A 148 -10.66 -4.07 0.14
C LEU A 148 -10.94 -2.74 0.80
N GLU A 149 -11.61 -2.74 1.94
CA GLU A 149 -11.96 -1.50 2.64
C GLU A 149 -10.70 -0.73 3.08
N MET A 150 -9.64 -1.43 3.48
CA MET A 150 -8.36 -0.80 3.82
C MET A 150 -7.63 -0.32 2.56
N ALA A 151 -7.60 -1.11 1.49
CA ALA A 151 -7.02 -0.73 0.21
C ALA A 151 -7.68 0.54 -0.35
N ASP A 152 -9.02 0.57 -0.41
CA ASP A 152 -9.82 1.73 -0.82
C ASP A 152 -9.51 2.97 0.03
N LYS A 153 -9.46 2.79 1.36
CA LYS A 153 -9.14 3.87 2.30
C LYS A 153 -7.76 4.45 2.01
N LEU A 154 -6.75 3.61 1.82
CA LEU A 154 -5.40 4.05 1.52
C LEU A 154 -5.31 4.79 0.19
N PHE A 155 -5.95 4.28 -0.87
CA PHE A 155 -5.98 4.97 -2.16
C PHE A 155 -6.72 6.30 -2.10
N ALA A 156 -7.87 6.36 -1.44
CA ALA A 156 -8.66 7.59 -1.29
C ALA A 156 -7.93 8.68 -0.50
N THR A 157 -7.05 8.29 0.44
CA THR A 157 -6.34 9.20 1.33
C THR A 157 -4.83 9.28 1.07
N GLN A 158 -4.36 8.88 -0.11
CA GLN A 158 -2.92 8.87 -0.44
C GLN A 158 -2.19 10.16 -0.07
N ASN A 159 -2.84 11.33 -0.24
CA ASN A 159 -2.22 12.62 0.03
C ASN A 159 -1.96 12.85 1.53
N ASP A 160 -2.70 12.18 2.40
CA ASP A 160 -2.60 12.36 3.85
C ASP A 160 -1.41 11.60 4.43
N TRP A 161 -1.02 10.49 3.81
CA TRP A 161 0.00 9.59 4.38
C TRP A 161 1.27 9.40 3.54
N LYS A 162 1.20 9.57 2.21
CA LYS A 162 2.34 9.26 1.32
C LYS A 162 3.62 10.06 1.61
N GLY A 163 3.49 11.24 2.23
CA GLY A 163 4.60 12.13 2.57
C GLY A 163 5.07 12.05 4.02
N ILE A 164 4.44 11.24 4.86
CA ILE A 164 4.81 11.08 6.27
C ILE A 164 6.15 10.36 6.36
N LYS A 165 7.12 10.95 7.04
CA LYS A 165 8.47 10.39 7.24
C LYS A 165 8.59 9.65 8.57
N GLU A 166 7.84 10.09 9.57
CA GLU A 166 7.85 9.54 10.92
C GLU A 166 6.99 8.30 11.01
N ARG A 167 7.63 7.16 11.25
CA ARG A 167 6.95 5.86 11.28
C ARG A 167 5.84 5.77 12.31
N ASP A 168 6.03 6.37 13.48
CA ASP A 168 5.02 6.34 14.54
C ASP A 168 3.76 7.13 14.15
N LYS A 169 3.92 8.26 13.45
CA LYS A 169 2.79 9.04 12.93
C LYS A 169 2.03 8.26 11.86
N LEU A 170 2.76 7.60 10.97
CA LEU A 170 2.15 6.78 9.92
C LEU A 170 1.36 5.61 10.53
N ARG A 171 1.96 4.92 11.51
CA ARG A 171 1.33 3.83 12.24
C ARG A 171 0.07 4.30 12.98
N THR A 172 0.13 5.45 13.67
CA THR A 172 -1.04 6.05 14.33
C THR A 172 -2.14 6.31 13.33
N LEU A 173 -1.84 6.91 12.17
CA LEU A 173 -2.83 7.20 11.14
C LEU A 173 -3.47 5.91 10.59
N PHE A 174 -2.69 4.86 10.37
CA PHE A 174 -3.24 3.59 9.88
C PHE A 174 -4.09 2.89 10.95
N ASN A 175 -3.77 3.03 12.23
CA ASN A 175 -4.64 2.60 13.33
C ASN A 175 -5.95 3.39 13.40
N ASP A 176 -5.92 4.71 13.10
CA ASP A 176 -7.14 5.51 12.98
C ASP A 176 -8.01 5.03 11.82
N TYR A 177 -7.43 4.68 10.67
CA TYR A 177 -8.16 4.07 9.56
C TYR A 177 -8.76 2.72 9.94
N ALA A 178 -8.00 1.86 10.62
CA ALA A 178 -8.51 0.58 11.12
C ALA A 178 -9.72 0.76 12.04
N LYS A 179 -9.66 1.75 12.92
CA LYS A 179 -10.77 2.11 13.80
C LYS A 179 -12.00 2.61 13.02
N GLU A 180 -11.82 3.46 12.02
CA GLU A 180 -12.90 3.94 11.14
C GLU A 180 -13.57 2.80 10.37
N LEU A 181 -12.80 1.77 9.98
CA LEU A 181 -13.28 0.58 9.30
C LEU A 181 -13.89 -0.47 10.24
N GLY A 182 -13.91 -0.19 11.56
CA GLY A 182 -14.49 -1.07 12.57
C GLY A 182 -13.64 -2.29 12.91
N LEU A 183 -12.33 -2.24 12.62
CA LEU A 183 -11.38 -3.29 12.97
C LEU A 183 -11.05 -3.27 14.46
N ASN A 184 -10.64 -4.41 15.00
CA ASN A 184 -9.97 -4.48 16.29
C ASN A 184 -8.57 -3.84 16.16
N THR A 185 -8.43 -2.65 16.72
CA THR A 185 -7.19 -1.86 16.58
C THR A 185 -6.00 -2.46 17.32
N GLU A 186 -6.22 -3.23 18.39
CA GLU A 186 -5.14 -3.91 19.11
C GLU A 186 -4.56 -5.05 18.26
N GLU A 187 -5.42 -5.88 17.67
CA GLU A 187 -5.02 -6.94 16.75
C GLU A 187 -4.37 -6.39 15.48
N PHE A 188 -4.94 -5.32 14.92
CA PHE A 188 -4.38 -4.64 13.76
C PHE A 188 -2.98 -4.09 14.03
N ASP A 189 -2.80 -3.37 15.13
CA ASP A 189 -1.52 -2.80 15.51
C ASP A 189 -0.46 -3.87 15.80
N LYS A 190 -0.85 -4.99 16.41
CA LYS A 190 0.02 -6.14 16.58
C LYS A 190 0.42 -6.74 15.23
N ALA A 191 -0.52 -6.90 14.31
CA ALA A 191 -0.25 -7.43 12.97
C ALA A 191 0.69 -6.53 12.17
N LEU A 192 0.58 -5.18 12.28
CA LEU A 192 1.52 -4.25 11.63
C LEU A 192 2.98 -4.46 12.04
N LEU A 193 3.21 -5.04 13.20
CA LEU A 193 4.56 -5.28 13.76
C LEU A 193 5.00 -6.74 13.65
N ASP A 194 4.10 -7.63 13.23
CA ASP A 194 4.38 -9.07 13.13
C ASP A 194 5.15 -9.38 11.85
N SER A 195 6.23 -10.14 12.01
CA SER A 195 7.05 -10.61 10.89
C SER A 195 6.32 -11.59 9.95
N GLU A 196 5.20 -12.17 10.37
CA GLU A 196 4.39 -13.03 9.51
C GLU A 196 3.58 -12.22 8.50
N THR A 197 3.15 -11.02 8.87
CA THR A 197 2.34 -10.15 8.00
C THR A 197 3.07 -9.69 6.73
N ILE A 198 4.41 -9.67 6.74
CA ILE A 198 5.17 -9.30 5.53
C ILE A 198 5.32 -10.46 4.53
N LYS A 199 5.09 -11.70 4.93
CA LYS A 199 5.31 -12.88 4.07
C LYS A 199 4.46 -12.89 2.79
N PRO A 200 3.14 -12.59 2.82
CA PRO A 200 2.36 -12.46 1.59
C PRO A 200 2.94 -11.40 0.65
N ILE A 201 3.35 -10.25 1.18
CA ILE A 201 3.94 -9.16 0.39
C ILE A 201 5.25 -9.61 -0.27
N GLN A 202 6.11 -10.32 0.45
CA GLN A 202 7.37 -10.86 -0.10
C GLN A 202 7.10 -11.87 -1.21
N ARG A 203 6.17 -12.82 -1.01
CA ARG A 203 5.79 -13.79 -2.05
C ARG A 203 5.24 -13.12 -3.30
N ASP A 204 4.40 -12.11 -3.14
CA ASP A 204 3.86 -11.35 -4.24
C ASP A 204 4.95 -10.61 -5.02
N TYR A 205 5.87 -9.96 -4.30
CA TYR A 205 6.99 -9.25 -4.88
C TYR A 205 7.94 -10.21 -5.64
N GLU A 206 8.31 -11.33 -5.03
CA GLU A 206 9.16 -12.36 -5.66
C GLU A 206 8.49 -12.92 -6.92
N HIS A 207 7.18 -13.17 -6.86
CA HIS A 207 6.43 -13.63 -8.01
C HIS A 207 6.38 -12.57 -9.12
N ALA A 208 6.14 -11.32 -8.78
CA ALA A 208 6.17 -10.20 -9.74
C ALA A 208 7.52 -10.11 -10.46
N VAL A 209 8.62 -10.19 -9.71
CA VAL A 209 9.98 -10.19 -10.28
C VAL A 209 10.19 -11.39 -11.19
N LYS A 210 9.78 -12.57 -10.77
CA LYS A 210 9.92 -13.84 -11.54
C LYS A 210 9.25 -13.75 -12.90
N ILE A 211 8.06 -13.15 -13.00
CA ILE A 211 7.33 -13.02 -14.27
C ILE A 211 7.67 -11.75 -15.06
N GLY A 212 8.61 -10.94 -14.55
CA GLY A 212 9.13 -9.77 -15.26
C GLY A 212 8.31 -8.48 -15.09
N VAL A 213 7.54 -8.34 -14.01
CA VAL A 213 6.87 -7.07 -13.68
C VAL A 213 7.93 -6.02 -13.35
N LYS A 214 7.85 -4.85 -13.98
CA LYS A 214 8.85 -3.77 -13.85
C LYS A 214 8.34 -2.53 -13.09
N GLY A 215 7.05 -2.47 -12.82
CA GLY A 215 6.41 -1.33 -12.16
C GLY A 215 4.92 -1.59 -11.91
N THR A 216 4.24 -0.59 -11.39
CA THR A 216 2.82 -0.68 -11.04
C THR A 216 2.02 0.51 -11.59
N PRO A 217 0.75 0.32 -11.93
CA PRO A 217 0.06 -0.97 -12.02
C PRO A 217 0.58 -1.83 -13.19
N THR A 218 0.63 -3.15 -12.99
CA THR A 218 0.88 -4.11 -14.06
C THR A 218 -0.20 -5.18 -14.03
N PHE A 219 -0.72 -5.53 -15.20
CA PHE A 219 -1.72 -6.57 -15.36
C PHE A 219 -1.09 -7.84 -15.94
N ALA A 220 -1.51 -8.99 -15.46
CA ALA A 220 -1.08 -10.28 -16.01
C ALA A 220 -2.27 -11.23 -16.15
N VAL A 221 -2.17 -12.20 -17.05
CA VAL A 221 -3.10 -13.33 -17.19
C VAL A 221 -2.29 -14.62 -17.23
N ASN A 222 -2.58 -15.53 -16.32
CA ASN A 222 -1.86 -16.81 -16.18
C ASN A 222 -0.33 -16.58 -16.16
N ASP A 223 0.13 -15.65 -15.30
CA ASP A 223 1.54 -15.26 -15.12
C ASP A 223 2.22 -14.63 -16.34
N LYS A 224 1.48 -14.36 -17.40
CA LYS A 224 1.96 -13.59 -18.55
C LYS A 224 1.60 -12.13 -18.38
N VAL A 225 2.60 -11.27 -18.28
CA VAL A 225 2.42 -9.80 -18.24
C VAL A 225 1.75 -9.34 -19.54
N ILE A 226 0.72 -8.51 -19.40
CA ILE A 226 -0.05 -7.97 -20.52
C ILE A 226 0.46 -6.57 -20.86
N GLU A 227 0.94 -6.42 -22.06
CA GLU A 227 1.32 -5.11 -22.59
C GLU A 227 0.10 -4.34 -23.11
N GLY A 228 0.18 -3.01 -23.04
CA GLY A 228 -0.86 -2.12 -23.57
C GLY A 228 -2.04 -1.86 -22.63
N LEU A 229 -2.06 -2.46 -21.46
CA LEU A 229 -2.97 -2.09 -20.36
C LEU A 229 -2.24 -1.20 -19.35
N ASP A 230 -2.91 -0.14 -18.92
CA ASP A 230 -2.40 0.80 -17.91
C ASP A 230 -3.53 1.38 -17.05
N SER A 231 -3.21 2.38 -16.24
CA SER A 231 -4.18 3.05 -15.36
C SER A 231 -5.27 3.83 -16.11
N SER A 232 -5.13 4.08 -17.42
CA SER A 232 -6.14 4.75 -18.25
C SER A 232 -7.11 3.78 -18.93
N SER A 233 -6.76 2.49 -19.01
CA SER A 233 -7.59 1.45 -19.61
C SER A 233 -8.99 1.43 -19.03
N SER A 234 -9.98 1.24 -19.87
CA SER A 234 -11.37 1.12 -19.43
C SER A 234 -11.66 -0.27 -18.85
N VAL A 235 -12.76 -0.41 -18.12
CA VAL A 235 -13.22 -1.71 -17.62
C VAL A 235 -13.43 -2.70 -18.76
N ASP A 236 -13.98 -2.25 -19.89
CA ASP A 236 -14.25 -3.12 -21.04
C ASP A 236 -12.94 -3.54 -21.74
N ASP A 237 -11.93 -2.67 -21.79
CA ASP A 237 -10.59 -3.03 -22.26
C ASP A 237 -9.96 -4.12 -21.37
N LEU A 238 -10.06 -3.98 -20.05
CA LEU A 238 -9.59 -4.97 -19.10
C LEU A 238 -10.28 -6.31 -19.32
N VAL A 239 -11.62 -6.33 -19.28
CA VAL A 239 -12.42 -7.56 -19.41
C VAL A 239 -12.15 -8.26 -20.74
N SER A 240 -12.20 -7.53 -21.87
CA SER A 240 -12.01 -8.10 -23.19
C SER A 240 -10.60 -8.67 -23.38
N THR A 241 -9.60 -7.95 -22.88
CA THR A 241 -8.20 -8.37 -22.94
C THR A 241 -7.97 -9.61 -22.08
N PHE A 242 -8.47 -9.62 -20.83
CA PHE A 242 -8.28 -10.79 -19.95
C PHE A 242 -8.94 -12.04 -20.51
N LYS A 243 -10.17 -11.93 -21.02
CA LYS A 243 -10.85 -13.06 -21.67
C LYS A 243 -10.06 -13.56 -22.87
N ARG A 244 -9.60 -12.68 -23.75
CA ARG A 244 -8.80 -13.05 -24.92
C ARG A 244 -7.52 -13.77 -24.53
N GLU A 245 -6.76 -13.24 -23.57
CA GLU A 245 -5.48 -13.83 -23.15
C GLU A 245 -5.66 -15.16 -22.40
N ALA A 246 -6.80 -15.34 -21.73
CA ALA A 246 -7.15 -16.60 -21.08
C ALA A 246 -7.81 -17.62 -22.03
N GLY A 247 -8.06 -17.27 -23.30
CA GLY A 247 -8.76 -18.14 -24.26
C GLY A 247 -10.24 -18.35 -23.96
N VAL A 248 -10.85 -17.44 -23.20
CA VAL A 248 -12.28 -17.46 -22.85
C VAL A 248 -13.09 -16.78 -23.95
N LYS A 249 -14.12 -17.49 -24.43
CA LYS A 249 -15.05 -16.98 -25.47
C LYS A 249 -16.15 -16.11 -24.90
#